data_0a69fe2c56787048abfd786509c741af
#
_entry.id   0a69fe2c56787048abfd786509c741af
#
_cell.length_a   1.000
_cell.length_b   1.000
_cell.length_c   1.000
_cell.angle_alpha   90.00
_cell.angle_beta   90.00
_cell.angle_gamma   90.00
#
_symmetry.space_group_name_H-M   'P 1'
#
loop_
_entity.id
_entity.type
_entity.pdbx_description
1 polymer ?
#
loop_
_entity_poly.entity_id
_entity_poly.type
_entity_poly.pdbx_seq_one_letter_code
_entity_poly.pdbx_strand_id
1 'polypeptide(L)' 'MTDFYFAIGPNPKDVFVVIGEKWILYKHCETEEIARAIVDGQNKSRGESKEE' A
#
# COMPACT_ATOMS: atom_id res chain seq x y z
N MET A 1 -9.84 -3.79 -16.86
CA MET A 1 -8.93 -2.91 -16.15
C MET A 1 -8.70 -3.40 -14.74
N THR A 2 -7.49 -3.37 -14.29
CA THR A 2 -7.16 -3.91 -12.99
C THR A 2 -7.02 -2.81 -11.96
N ASP A 3 -7.77 -2.90 -10.90
CA ASP A 3 -7.66 -1.95 -9.82
C ASP A 3 -6.87 -2.58 -8.70
N PHE A 4 -5.92 -1.86 -8.19
CA PHE A 4 -5.17 -2.32 -7.04
C PHE A 4 -4.80 -1.15 -6.16
N TYR A 5 -4.47 -1.43 -4.93
CA TYR A 5 -4.02 -0.40 -4.01
C TYR A 5 -3.06 -1.01 -3.00
N PHE A 6 -2.35 -0.16 -2.30
CA PHE A 6 -1.40 -0.59 -1.31
C PHE A 6 -2.01 -0.47 0.06
N ALA A 7 -1.70 -1.40 0.92
CA ALA A 7 -2.27 -1.42 2.26
C ALA A 7 -1.26 -1.95 3.26
N ILE A 8 -1.48 -1.63 4.52
CA ILE A 8 -0.66 -2.15 5.60
C ILE A 8 -1.27 -3.46 6.05
N GLY A 9 -0.44 -4.46 6.17
CA GLY A 9 -0.91 -5.77 6.58
C GLY A 9 -1.10 -5.89 8.09
N PRO A 10 -1.35 -7.10 8.57
CA PRO A 10 -1.47 -7.32 10.02
C PRO A 10 -0.24 -6.87 10.76
N ASN A 11 0.92 -7.06 10.14
CA ASN A 11 2.14 -6.53 10.70
C ASN A 11 2.31 -5.13 10.14
N PRO A 12 2.35 -4.09 10.96
CA PRO A 12 2.40 -2.72 10.45
C PRO A 12 3.66 -2.40 9.67
N LYS A 13 4.64 -3.27 9.70
CA LYS A 13 5.86 -3.06 8.93
C LYS A 13 5.79 -3.67 7.54
N ASP A 14 4.74 -4.42 7.25
CA ASP A 14 4.61 -5.08 5.95
C ASP A 14 3.67 -4.30 5.06
N VAL A 15 4.11 -4.07 3.84
CA VAL A 15 3.30 -3.39 2.83
C VAL A 15 2.77 -4.45 1.88
N PHE A 16 1.48 -4.44 1.65
CA PHE A 16 0.84 -5.36 0.73
C PHE A 16 0.25 -4.60 -0.43
N VAL A 17 0.21 -5.24 -1.58
CA VAL A 17 -0.56 -4.75 -2.70
C VAL A 17 -1.81 -5.61 -2.78
N VAL A 18 -2.95 -4.97 -2.81
CA VAL A 18 -4.24 -5.66 -2.84
C VAL A 18 -4.79 -5.58 -4.24
N ILE A 19 -4.96 -6.74 -4.87
CA ILE A 19 -5.46 -6.82 -6.23
C ILE A 19 -6.71 -7.67 -6.19
N GLY A 20 -7.85 -7.06 -6.40
CA GLY A 20 -9.11 -7.76 -6.26
C GLY A 20 -9.26 -8.24 -4.83
N GLU A 21 -9.28 -9.54 -4.64
CA GLU A 21 -9.41 -10.10 -3.30
C GLU A 21 -8.12 -10.71 -2.80
N LYS A 22 -7.03 -10.48 -3.52
CA LYS A 22 -5.77 -11.09 -3.14
C LYS A 22 -4.83 -10.08 -2.53
N TRP A 23 -4.18 -10.49 -1.45
CA TRP A 23 -3.18 -9.67 -0.78
C TRP A 23 -1.82 -10.28 -1.05
N ILE A 24 -0.94 -9.50 -1.64
CA ILE A 24 0.38 -9.96 -2.01
C ILE A 24 1.41 -9.09 -1.30
N LEU A 25 2.35 -9.71 -0.63
CA LEU A 25 3.39 -8.97 0.06
C LEU A 25 4.22 -8.20 -0.94
N TYR A 26 4.26 -6.90 -0.78
CA TYR A 26 5.04 -6.03 -1.65
C TYR A 26 6.41 -5.79 -1.08
N LYS A 27 6.49 -5.41 0.18
CA LYS A 27 7.75 -5.09 0.78
C LYS A 27 7.64 -5.15 2.30
N HIS A 28 8.71 -5.61 2.92
CA HIS A 28 8.83 -5.58 4.38
C HIS A 28 9.72 -4.41 4.75
N CYS A 29 9.26 -3.54 5.63
CA CYS A 29 10.00 -2.36 6.02
C CYS A 29 10.56 -2.51 7.42
N GLU A 30 11.52 -1.70 7.74
CA GLU A 30 12.14 -1.75 9.05
C GLU A 30 11.28 -1.08 10.10
N THR A 31 10.49 -0.11 9.71
CA THR A 31 9.65 0.60 10.67
C THR A 31 8.27 0.78 10.09
N GLU A 32 7.33 0.97 10.99
CA GLU A 32 5.96 1.23 10.61
C GLU A 32 5.85 2.52 9.82
N GLU A 33 6.63 3.49 10.20
CA GLU A 33 6.59 4.79 9.55
C GLU A 33 6.99 4.69 8.09
N ILE A 34 8.00 3.90 7.79
CA ILE A 34 8.43 3.69 6.42
C ILE A 34 7.33 2.99 5.63
N ALA A 35 6.71 1.98 6.22
CA ALA A 35 5.65 1.25 5.53
C ALA A 35 4.50 2.17 5.19
N ARG A 36 4.10 3.01 6.12
CA ARG A 36 3.02 3.96 5.88
C ARG A 36 3.36 4.97 4.81
N ALA A 37 4.59 5.42 4.80
CA ALA A 37 5.03 6.36 3.79
C ALA A 37 4.98 5.75 2.41
N ILE A 38 5.35 4.48 2.29
CA ILE A 38 5.30 3.80 1.00
C ILE A 38 3.86 3.67 0.53
N VAL A 39 2.98 3.24 1.42
CA VAL A 39 1.58 3.06 1.07
C VAL A 39 0.98 4.39 0.61
N ASP A 40 1.21 5.43 1.37
CA ASP A 40 0.67 6.73 1.06
C ASP A 40 1.21 7.26 -0.26
N GLY A 41 2.51 7.13 -0.46
CA GLY A 41 3.14 7.60 -1.68
C GLY A 41 2.68 6.86 -2.91
N GLN A 42 2.57 5.54 -2.81
CA GLN A 42 2.15 4.75 -3.94
C GLN A 42 0.69 5.02 -4.29
N ASN A 43 -0.15 5.14 -3.32
CA ASN A 43 -1.55 5.42 -3.59
C ASN A 43 -1.74 6.80 -4.19
N LYS A 44 -0.97 7.76 -3.76
CA LYS A 44 -1.02 9.09 -4.34
C LYS A 44 -0.52 9.11 -5.76
N SER A 45 0.55 8.40 -6.03
CA SER A 45 1.13 8.40 -7.36
C SER A 45 0.21 7.79 -8.38
N ARG A 46 -0.76 7.01 -7.97
CA ARG A 46 -1.73 6.45 -8.88
C ARG A 46 -2.84 7.42 -9.22
N GLY A 47 -2.83 8.61 -8.64
CA GLY A 47 -3.84 9.61 -8.91
C GLY A 47 -5.13 9.39 -8.17
N GLU A 48 -5.05 8.70 -7.09
CA GLU A 48 -6.21 8.41 -6.30
C GLU A 48 -6.70 9.55 -5.49
N SER A 49 -5.89 10.46 -5.39
CA SER A 49 -6.26 11.51 -4.52
C SER A 49 -7.41 12.26 -4.96
N LYS A 50 -7.96 12.41 -4.78
CA LYS A 50 -8.93 13.15 -5.12
C LYS A 50 -9.30 13.96 -4.14
N GLU A 51 -8.80 13.92 -3.75
CA GLU A 51 -8.99 14.45 -3.01
C GLU A 51 -9.03 15.23 -2.57
N GLU A 52 -9.04 15.61 -2.46
CA GLU A 52 -9.06 16.16 -2.03
C GLU A 52 -9.12 16.54 -1.91
#